data_6a04bb58f5c1c4859ea595ff6e0a1093
#
_entry.id   6a04bb58f5c1c4859ea595ff6e0a1093
#
_cell.length_a   1.000
_cell.length_b   1.000
_cell.length_c   1.000
_cell.angle_alpha   90.00
_cell.angle_beta   90.00
_cell.angle_gamma   90.00
#
_symmetry.space_group_name_H-M   'P 1'
#
loop_
_entity.id
_entity.type
_entity.pdbx_description
1 polymer ?
#
loop_
_entity_poly.entity_id
_entity_poly.type
_entity_poly.pdbx_seq_one_letter_code
_entity_poly.pdbx_strand_id
1 'polypeptide(L)'
;MNLKRTLFLLAAVLPLQLSAKVTLPAIFTDNMVLQQQSDVKIWGRAKPGKAVKVTTSWDGKTYAATASASGGWEVRVSTPVAGGPYTVTVSDGKPVELKNVLIGEVWLCSGQSNMEMRVADRVLNYEQEMKEADAYGNIRLLHIDNTTSPVPLDEASVRHGGWQVCSGENIADFSATGYFFGKELYKNLGIPIGLIESCWGGTYAESWTSTEALSEMPYFRDRKSVV
;
A
#
# COMPACT_ATOMS: atom_id res chain seq x y z
N MET A 1 51.61 -34.50 45.16
CA MET A 1 50.35 -34.86 44.45
C MET A 1 49.57 -33.57 44.22
N ASN A 2 49.74 -32.97 43.02
CA ASN A 2 49.17 -31.66 42.69
C ASN A 2 47.85 -31.82 41.89
N LEU A 3 46.76 -31.46 42.52
CA LEU A 3 45.40 -31.54 41.94
C LEU A 3 45.17 -30.20 41.20
N LYS A 4 45.28 -30.18 39.85
CA LYS A 4 44.94 -29.05 39.02
C LYS A 4 43.43 -28.94 38.94
N ARG A 5 42.84 -27.90 39.55
CA ARG A 5 41.44 -27.51 39.42
C ARG A 5 41.25 -26.82 38.05
N THR A 6 40.64 -27.50 37.09
CA THR A 6 40.21 -26.94 35.83
C THR A 6 38.87 -26.21 36.04
N LEU A 7 38.88 -24.92 35.98
CA LEU A 7 37.69 -24.07 36.06
C LEU A 7 37.02 -24.03 34.68
N PHE A 8 35.87 -24.72 34.53
CA PHE A 8 35.03 -24.56 33.32
C PHE A 8 34.23 -23.28 33.41
N LEU A 9 34.61 -22.28 32.61
CA LEU A 9 33.77 -21.10 32.39
C LEU A 9 32.60 -21.48 31.45
N LEU A 10 31.42 -21.61 32.00
CA LEU A 10 30.19 -21.78 31.24
C LEU A 10 29.81 -20.39 30.70
N ALA A 11 30.15 -20.09 29.45
CA ALA A 11 29.70 -18.86 28.76
C ALA A 11 28.19 -19.01 28.47
N ALA A 12 27.36 -18.35 29.27
CA ALA A 12 25.93 -18.22 28.99
C ALA A 12 25.75 -17.37 27.71
N VAL A 13 25.52 -18.04 26.59
CA VAL A 13 25.08 -17.39 25.35
C VAL A 13 23.64 -16.93 25.59
N LEU A 14 23.46 -15.70 26.02
CA LEU A 14 22.13 -15.05 26.01
C LEU A 14 21.71 -14.92 24.54
N PRO A 15 20.57 -15.50 24.14
CA PRO A 15 20.04 -15.26 22.80
C PRO A 15 19.73 -13.78 22.68
N LEU A 16 20.44 -13.05 21.80
CA LEU A 16 20.00 -11.74 21.34
C LEU A 16 18.63 -11.96 20.69
N GLN A 17 17.58 -11.65 21.42
CA GLN A 17 16.25 -11.56 20.85
C GLN A 17 16.25 -10.31 19.94
N LEU A 18 16.54 -10.51 18.65
CA LEU A 18 16.18 -9.52 17.64
C LEU A 18 14.65 -9.36 17.72
N SER A 19 14.22 -8.30 18.38
CA SER A 19 12.81 -7.91 18.39
C SER A 19 12.49 -7.46 16.99
N ALA A 20 11.92 -8.35 16.16
CA ALA A 20 11.42 -8.00 14.87
C ALA A 20 10.33 -6.93 15.08
N LYS A 21 10.53 -5.76 14.50
CA LYS A 21 9.56 -4.66 14.47
C LYS A 21 8.38 -5.06 13.60
N VAL A 22 7.19 -4.55 13.90
CA VAL A 22 6.02 -4.68 13.02
C VAL A 22 6.38 -4.22 11.61
N THR A 23 5.98 -4.99 10.59
CA THR A 23 6.15 -4.65 9.18
C THR A 23 4.80 -4.41 8.53
N LEU A 24 4.77 -3.44 7.63
CA LEU A 24 3.59 -3.04 6.87
C LEU A 24 3.81 -3.33 5.39
N PRO A 25 2.76 -3.74 4.65
CA PRO A 25 2.80 -3.77 3.19
C PRO A 25 3.18 -2.41 2.59
N ALA A 26 3.81 -2.44 1.42
CA ALA A 26 4.33 -1.24 0.76
C ALA A 26 3.25 -0.21 0.36
N ILE A 27 1.96 -0.59 0.41
CA ILE A 27 0.84 0.35 0.20
C ILE A 27 0.57 1.24 1.42
N PHE A 28 1.12 0.91 2.60
CA PHE A 28 1.00 1.74 3.81
C PHE A 28 2.29 2.51 4.04
N THR A 29 2.36 3.69 3.48
CA THR A 29 3.52 4.60 3.62
C THR A 29 3.07 6.00 4.00
N ASP A 30 4.02 6.86 4.26
CA ASP A 30 3.77 8.30 4.33
C ASP A 30 3.04 8.75 3.07
N ASN A 31 2.30 9.84 3.14
CA ASN A 31 1.52 10.46 2.06
C ASN A 31 0.31 9.65 1.57
N MET A 32 -0.01 8.49 2.15
CA MET A 32 -1.16 7.68 1.72
C MET A 32 -2.49 8.42 1.87
N VAL A 33 -3.48 8.01 1.06
CA VAL A 33 -4.88 8.39 1.24
C VAL A 33 -5.67 7.19 1.69
N LEU A 34 -6.52 7.36 2.69
CA LEU A 34 -7.49 6.38 3.13
C LEU A 34 -8.90 6.80 2.69
N GLN A 35 -9.73 5.84 2.30
CA GLN A 35 -11.12 6.09 1.92
C GLN A 35 -11.87 6.75 3.07
N GLN A 36 -12.58 7.86 2.79
CA GLN A 36 -13.40 8.56 3.78
C GLN A 36 -14.66 7.78 4.17
N GLN A 37 -15.20 8.05 5.37
CA GLN A 37 -16.47 7.52 5.89
C GLN A 37 -16.60 5.99 5.72
N SER A 38 -15.52 5.27 6.03
CA SER A 38 -15.39 3.84 5.77
C SER A 38 -14.69 3.13 6.93
N ASP A 39 -14.85 1.82 7.01
CA ASP A 39 -14.04 0.96 7.88
C ASP A 39 -12.87 0.40 7.07
N VAL A 40 -11.77 1.14 7.07
CA VAL A 40 -10.56 0.80 6.29
C VAL A 40 -9.78 -0.31 6.99
N LYS A 41 -9.41 -1.33 6.23
CA LYS A 41 -8.55 -2.40 6.69
C LYS A 41 -7.08 -1.93 6.69
N ILE A 42 -6.39 -2.10 7.83
CA ILE A 42 -4.94 -1.93 7.97
C ILE A 42 -4.39 -3.26 8.47
N TRP A 43 -3.34 -3.77 7.80
CA TRP A 43 -2.78 -5.08 8.10
C TRP A 43 -1.26 -5.09 7.96
N GLY A 44 -0.65 -6.17 8.39
CA GLY A 44 0.79 -6.36 8.27
C GLY A 44 1.25 -7.63 8.97
N ARG A 45 2.53 -7.68 9.29
CA ARG A 45 3.14 -8.81 9.98
C ARG A 45 3.83 -8.36 11.27
N ALA A 46 3.79 -9.22 12.26
CA ALA A 46 4.50 -9.06 13.53
C ALA A 46 4.93 -10.44 14.04
N LYS A 47 5.66 -10.49 15.13
CA LYS A 47 6.00 -11.78 15.78
C LYS A 47 4.71 -12.49 16.19
N PRO A 48 4.56 -13.81 15.92
CA PRO A 48 3.40 -14.59 16.35
C PRO A 48 3.01 -14.37 17.81
N GLY A 49 1.71 -14.18 18.06
CA GLY A 49 1.17 -13.90 19.39
C GLY A 49 1.43 -12.49 19.92
N LYS A 50 2.10 -11.62 19.15
CA LYS A 50 2.39 -10.25 19.58
C LYS A 50 1.13 -9.38 19.44
N ALA A 51 0.84 -8.58 20.47
CA ALA A 51 -0.18 -7.55 20.38
C ALA A 51 0.32 -6.39 19.53
N VAL A 52 -0.49 -5.99 18.55
CA VAL A 52 -0.27 -4.84 17.67
C VAL A 52 -1.35 -3.80 17.94
N LYS A 53 -0.96 -2.54 18.03
CA LYS A 53 -1.86 -1.39 18.23
C LYS A 53 -1.73 -0.45 17.05
N VAL A 54 -2.87 0.02 16.54
CA VAL A 54 -2.96 1.08 15.52
C VAL A 54 -3.67 2.26 16.14
N THR A 55 -3.00 3.40 16.21
CA THR A 55 -3.55 4.64 16.78
C THR A 55 -3.67 5.70 15.70
N THR A 56 -4.82 6.34 15.62
CA THR A 56 -5.16 7.33 14.61
C THR A 56 -5.22 8.73 15.23
N SER A 57 -4.63 9.73 14.57
CA SER A 57 -4.59 11.10 15.09
C SER A 57 -5.88 11.89 14.89
N TRP A 58 -6.80 11.46 14.03
CA TRP A 58 -8.04 12.17 13.76
C TRP A 58 -9.10 12.01 14.86
N ASP A 59 -9.03 10.97 15.66
CA ASP A 59 -9.97 10.73 16.77
C ASP A 59 -9.28 10.21 18.05
N GLY A 60 -7.97 9.99 18.00
CA GLY A 60 -7.17 9.48 19.11
C GLY A 60 -7.47 8.02 19.49
N LYS A 61 -8.27 7.30 18.70
CA LYS A 61 -8.62 5.91 19.00
C LYS A 61 -7.45 4.98 18.76
N THR A 62 -7.44 3.89 19.54
CA THR A 62 -6.50 2.79 19.39
C THR A 62 -7.26 1.52 19.07
N TYR A 63 -6.91 0.90 17.96
CA TYR A 63 -7.39 -0.39 17.51
C TYR A 63 -6.32 -1.43 17.82
N ALA A 64 -6.71 -2.62 18.26
CA ALA A 64 -5.77 -3.66 18.65
C ALA A 64 -6.07 -4.99 17.98
N ALA A 65 -5.02 -5.70 17.61
CA ALA A 65 -5.07 -7.08 17.13
C ALA A 65 -3.93 -7.89 17.75
N THR A 66 -4.06 -9.20 17.71
CA THR A 66 -2.96 -10.13 18.05
C THR A 66 -2.51 -10.83 16.78
N ALA A 67 -1.21 -10.80 16.51
CA ALA A 67 -0.63 -11.49 15.38
C ALA A 67 -0.89 -13.00 15.47
N SER A 68 -1.35 -13.58 14.39
CA SER A 68 -1.65 -15.01 14.24
C SER A 68 -0.40 -15.88 14.40
N ALA A 69 -0.55 -17.20 14.39
CA ALA A 69 0.56 -18.15 14.38
C ALA A 69 1.50 -17.96 13.16
N SER A 70 0.97 -17.48 12.03
CA SER A 70 1.76 -17.11 10.84
C SER A 70 2.35 -15.70 10.91
N GLY A 71 2.04 -14.92 11.95
CA GLY A 71 2.53 -13.56 12.13
C GLY A 71 1.67 -12.48 11.48
N GLY A 72 0.61 -12.82 10.75
CA GLY A 72 -0.32 -11.86 10.15
C GLY A 72 -1.24 -11.21 11.20
N TRP A 73 -1.53 -9.94 11.04
CA TRP A 73 -2.50 -9.19 11.86
C TRP A 73 -3.28 -8.21 10.99
N GLU A 74 -4.51 -7.88 11.39
CA GLU A 74 -5.34 -6.87 10.76
C GLU A 74 -6.24 -6.16 11.76
N VAL A 75 -6.56 -4.92 11.48
CA VAL A 75 -7.58 -4.13 12.17
C VAL A 75 -8.45 -3.39 11.16
N ARG A 76 -9.67 -3.04 11.56
CA ARG A 76 -10.51 -2.10 10.82
C ARG A 76 -10.54 -0.77 11.56
N VAL A 77 -10.24 0.29 10.83
CA VAL A 77 -10.11 1.65 11.34
C VAL A 77 -11.21 2.50 10.72
N SER A 78 -12.06 3.09 11.53
CA SER A 78 -13.11 4.00 11.04
C SER A 78 -12.51 5.35 10.66
N THR A 79 -12.76 5.78 9.44
CA THR A 79 -12.31 7.07 8.91
C THR A 79 -13.43 8.11 8.94
N PRO A 80 -13.14 9.37 9.29
CA PRO A 80 -14.10 10.46 9.25
C PRO A 80 -14.36 10.94 7.80
N VAL A 81 -15.05 12.05 7.66
CA VAL A 81 -15.11 12.84 6.42
C VAL A 81 -13.72 13.27 5.98
N ALA A 82 -13.58 13.56 4.68
CA ALA A 82 -12.32 13.96 4.06
C ALA A 82 -11.60 15.07 4.83
N GLY A 83 -10.28 14.97 4.91
CA GLY A 83 -9.43 15.92 5.62
C GLY A 83 -8.01 15.44 5.82
N GLY A 84 -7.27 16.10 6.68
CA GLY A 84 -5.87 15.84 6.99
C GLY A 84 -4.99 17.08 6.88
N PRO A 85 -3.67 16.96 7.03
CA PRO A 85 -2.94 15.69 7.19
C PRO A 85 -3.04 15.11 8.61
N TYR A 86 -3.02 13.78 8.67
CA TYR A 86 -3.07 12.98 9.87
C TYR A 86 -1.83 12.09 10.02
N THR A 87 -1.73 11.42 11.17
CA THR A 87 -0.73 10.40 11.46
C THR A 87 -1.43 9.11 11.86
N VAL A 88 -0.93 7.98 11.36
CA VAL A 88 -1.30 6.64 11.82
C VAL A 88 -0.08 5.99 12.44
N THR A 89 -0.17 5.62 13.71
CA THR A 89 0.92 4.96 14.44
C THR A 89 0.61 3.49 14.62
N VAL A 90 1.49 2.62 14.13
CA VAL A 90 1.41 1.17 14.30
C VAL A 90 2.53 0.71 15.23
N SER A 91 2.20 -0.06 16.27
CA SER A 91 3.18 -0.46 17.27
C SER A 91 2.94 -1.87 17.80
N ASP A 92 3.99 -2.65 17.87
CA ASP A 92 4.10 -3.91 18.62
C ASP A 92 5.00 -3.76 19.87
N GLY A 93 5.25 -2.53 20.30
CA GLY A 93 6.19 -2.12 21.32
C GLY A 93 7.24 -1.14 20.80
N LYS A 94 7.48 -1.09 19.48
CA LYS A 94 8.26 -0.06 18.79
C LYS A 94 7.37 0.61 17.74
N PRO A 95 7.09 1.93 17.83
CA PRO A 95 6.18 2.59 16.91
C PRO A 95 6.79 2.71 15.49
N VAL A 96 5.91 2.57 14.51
CA VAL A 96 6.06 2.99 13.12
C VAL A 96 5.04 4.06 12.89
N GLU A 97 5.46 5.24 12.51
CA GLU A 97 4.57 6.36 12.20
C GLU A 97 4.45 6.52 10.69
N LEU A 98 3.21 6.55 10.21
CA LEU A 98 2.85 6.92 8.85
C LEU A 98 2.36 8.36 8.89
N LYS A 99 3.08 9.26 8.23
CA LYS A 99 2.87 10.71 8.29
C LYS A 99 2.18 11.25 7.05
N ASN A 100 1.64 12.46 7.17
CA ASN A 100 0.98 13.15 6.07
C ASN A 100 -0.13 12.31 5.41
N VAL A 101 -0.85 11.53 6.24
CA VAL A 101 -1.97 10.70 5.80
C VAL A 101 -3.18 11.61 5.53
N LEU A 102 -3.79 11.46 4.36
CA LEU A 102 -5.02 12.14 4.02
C LEU A 102 -6.21 11.17 4.07
N ILE A 103 -7.38 11.71 4.30
CA ILE A 103 -8.65 10.99 4.19
C ILE A 103 -9.43 11.64 3.04
N GLY A 104 -9.90 10.83 2.07
CA GLY A 104 -10.56 11.32 0.87
C GLY A 104 -11.12 10.19 0.03
N GLU A 105 -11.17 10.37 -1.28
CA GLU A 105 -11.58 9.35 -2.23
C GLU A 105 -10.37 8.56 -2.73
N VAL A 106 -10.47 7.22 -2.73
CA VAL A 106 -9.42 6.34 -3.22
C VAL A 106 -9.92 5.55 -4.43
N TRP A 107 -9.17 5.62 -5.52
CA TRP A 107 -9.53 5.00 -6.80
C TRP A 107 -8.44 4.08 -7.31
N LEU A 108 -8.85 2.88 -7.74
CA LEU A 108 -7.97 1.93 -8.43
C LEU A 108 -8.05 2.18 -9.94
N CYS A 109 -6.94 2.61 -10.52
CA CYS A 109 -6.76 2.85 -11.96
C CYS A 109 -6.15 1.57 -12.56
N SER A 110 -7.01 0.67 -13.06
CA SER A 110 -6.60 -0.62 -13.58
C SER A 110 -6.96 -0.78 -15.05
N GLY A 111 -6.24 -1.64 -15.76
CA GLY A 111 -6.45 -1.95 -17.16
C GLY A 111 -5.17 -2.23 -17.91
N GLN A 112 -5.18 -1.96 -19.21
CA GLN A 112 -4.02 -2.18 -20.07
C GLN A 112 -3.50 -0.87 -20.69
N SER A 113 -3.01 -0.88 -21.92
CA SER A 113 -2.26 0.19 -22.58
C SER A 113 -2.85 1.60 -22.47
N ASN A 114 -4.17 1.76 -22.53
CA ASN A 114 -4.77 3.11 -22.38
C ASN A 114 -4.70 3.63 -20.95
N MET A 115 -4.75 2.73 -19.96
CA MET A 115 -4.55 3.11 -18.56
C MET A 115 -3.07 3.27 -18.24
N GLU A 116 -2.19 2.48 -18.85
CA GLU A 116 -0.73 2.54 -18.63
C GLU A 116 -0.05 3.72 -19.33
N MET A 117 -0.71 4.37 -20.31
CA MET A 117 -0.15 5.51 -21.02
C MET A 117 0.19 6.64 -20.04
N ARG A 118 1.47 7.01 -19.97
CA ARG A 118 1.98 8.00 -19.02
C ARG A 118 1.75 9.43 -19.49
N VAL A 119 1.69 10.37 -18.55
CA VAL A 119 1.55 11.80 -18.86
C VAL A 119 2.67 12.26 -19.80
N ALA A 120 3.92 11.89 -19.55
CA ALA A 120 5.06 12.32 -20.36
C ALA A 120 5.19 11.62 -21.72
N ASP A 121 4.43 10.54 -21.99
CA ASP A 121 4.61 9.77 -23.22
C ASP A 121 3.94 10.42 -24.44
N ARG A 122 2.67 10.77 -24.34
CA ARG A 122 1.85 11.19 -25.51
C ARG A 122 0.78 12.24 -25.22
N VAL A 123 0.76 12.82 -24.04
CA VAL A 123 -0.23 13.84 -23.70
C VAL A 123 0.14 15.15 -24.39
N LEU A 124 -0.82 15.74 -25.11
CA LEU A 124 -0.64 17.10 -25.64
C LEU A 124 -0.48 18.07 -24.46
N ASN A 125 0.48 18.99 -24.58
CA ASN A 125 0.80 19.95 -23.53
C ASN A 125 1.25 19.34 -22.19
N TYR A 126 1.84 18.15 -22.19
CA TYR A 126 2.32 17.49 -20.98
C TYR A 126 3.26 18.38 -20.14
N GLU A 127 4.10 19.20 -20.79
CA GLU A 127 5.00 20.13 -20.10
C GLU A 127 4.23 21.18 -19.27
N GLN A 128 3.09 21.63 -19.76
CA GLN A 128 2.24 22.57 -19.03
C GLN A 128 1.55 21.86 -17.86
N GLU A 129 1.05 20.64 -18.06
CA GLU A 129 0.47 19.82 -17.00
C GLU A 129 1.49 19.55 -15.88
N MET A 130 2.72 19.23 -16.23
CA MET A 130 3.79 19.01 -15.25
C MET A 130 4.09 20.28 -14.42
N LYS A 131 4.08 21.46 -15.03
CA LYS A 131 4.26 22.74 -14.33
C LYS A 131 3.12 23.06 -13.36
N GLU A 132 1.90 22.66 -13.71
CA GLU A 132 0.71 22.92 -12.91
C GLU A 132 0.49 21.90 -11.78
N ALA A 133 1.09 20.71 -11.88
CA ALA A 133 0.81 19.58 -11.00
C ALA A 133 1.10 19.86 -9.53
N ASP A 134 2.08 20.70 -9.22
CA ASP A 134 2.45 21.04 -7.83
C ASP A 134 1.31 21.75 -7.08
N ALA A 135 0.36 22.37 -7.82
CA ALA A 135 -0.84 22.98 -7.24
C ALA A 135 -1.85 21.95 -6.72
N TYR A 136 -1.69 20.68 -7.06
CA TYR A 136 -2.61 19.59 -6.72
C TYR A 136 -2.05 18.64 -5.66
N GLY A 137 -1.30 19.14 -4.69
CA GLY A 137 -0.63 18.33 -3.66
C GLY A 137 -1.54 17.43 -2.80
N ASN A 138 -2.86 17.64 -2.82
CA ASN A 138 -3.83 16.75 -2.19
C ASN A 138 -4.25 15.57 -3.10
N ILE A 139 -3.78 15.49 -4.33
CA ILE A 139 -3.79 14.27 -5.13
C ILE A 139 -2.55 13.47 -4.74
N ARG A 140 -2.73 12.18 -4.50
CA ARG A 140 -1.65 11.26 -4.12
C ARG A 140 -1.63 10.08 -5.08
N LEU A 141 -0.45 9.65 -5.43
CA LEU A 141 -0.18 8.69 -6.49
C LEU A 141 0.52 7.47 -5.91
N LEU A 142 0.00 6.28 -6.13
CA LEU A 142 0.66 5.02 -5.82
C LEU A 142 0.75 4.17 -7.09
N HIS A 143 1.94 3.77 -7.46
CA HIS A 143 2.18 2.95 -8.63
C HIS A 143 2.56 1.53 -8.20
N ILE A 144 1.73 0.55 -8.56
CA ILE A 144 1.99 -0.88 -8.33
C ILE A 144 2.87 -1.41 -9.46
N ASP A 145 3.98 -2.09 -9.11
CA ASP A 145 4.85 -2.72 -10.11
C ASP A 145 4.15 -3.89 -10.80
N ASN A 146 4.47 -4.06 -12.08
CA ASN A 146 4.00 -5.19 -12.86
C ASN A 146 4.63 -6.48 -12.33
N THR A 147 3.82 -7.37 -11.78
CA THR A 147 4.24 -8.63 -11.20
C THR A 147 3.28 -9.74 -11.61
N THR A 148 3.80 -10.86 -12.11
CA THR A 148 3.00 -12.06 -12.38
C THR A 148 3.07 -13.00 -11.19
N SER A 149 1.93 -13.63 -10.85
CA SER A 149 1.87 -14.65 -9.82
C SER A 149 0.77 -15.67 -10.14
N PRO A 150 1.03 -16.97 -9.97
CA PRO A 150 0.01 -18.00 -10.14
C PRO A 150 -1.00 -18.06 -8.97
N VAL A 151 -0.75 -17.30 -7.91
CA VAL A 151 -1.61 -17.23 -6.72
C VAL A 151 -1.71 -15.78 -6.26
N PRO A 152 -2.80 -15.38 -5.57
CA PRO A 152 -2.90 -14.06 -4.95
C PRO A 152 -1.71 -13.83 -4.00
N LEU A 153 -1.12 -12.64 -4.06
CA LEU A 153 -0.03 -12.22 -3.19
C LEU A 153 -0.59 -11.40 -2.02
N ASP A 154 0.03 -11.56 -0.84
CA ASP A 154 -0.31 -10.76 0.34
C ASP A 154 0.26 -9.33 0.24
N GLU A 155 1.26 -9.12 -0.61
CA GLU A 155 1.96 -7.85 -0.79
C GLU A 155 2.18 -7.57 -2.28
N ALA A 156 2.04 -6.29 -2.65
CA ALA A 156 2.40 -5.78 -3.96
C ALA A 156 3.71 -4.99 -3.85
N SER A 157 4.59 -5.13 -4.85
CA SER A 157 5.71 -4.21 -5.04
C SER A 157 5.19 -2.87 -5.55
N VAL A 158 5.79 -1.77 -5.08
CA VAL A 158 5.39 -0.42 -5.45
C VAL A 158 6.59 0.40 -5.91
N ARG A 159 6.39 1.24 -6.91
CA ARG A 159 7.43 2.17 -7.36
C ARG A 159 7.65 3.29 -6.37
N HIS A 160 8.79 3.92 -6.46
CA HIS A 160 9.17 5.11 -5.67
C HIS A 160 9.07 4.94 -4.16
N GLY A 161 8.98 3.68 -3.66
CA GLY A 161 8.91 3.36 -2.25
C GLY A 161 7.57 3.66 -1.58
N GLY A 162 6.48 3.91 -2.34
CA GLY A 162 5.14 4.13 -1.82
C GLY A 162 4.41 5.32 -2.43
N TRP A 163 3.50 5.91 -1.65
CA TRP A 163 2.67 7.02 -2.07
C TRP A 163 3.46 8.30 -2.33
N GLN A 164 3.25 8.90 -3.49
CA GLN A 164 3.85 10.15 -3.91
C GLN A 164 2.85 11.30 -3.85
N VAL A 165 3.31 12.47 -3.44
CA VAL A 165 2.54 13.72 -3.58
C VAL A 165 2.50 14.10 -5.05
N CYS A 166 1.36 14.55 -5.56
CA CYS A 166 1.25 15.05 -6.92
C CYS A 166 2.24 16.20 -7.13
N SER A 167 3.11 16.04 -8.11
CA SER A 167 4.08 17.04 -8.57
C SER A 167 4.38 16.80 -10.04
N GLY A 168 5.01 17.77 -10.72
CA GLY A 168 5.40 17.62 -12.11
C GLY A 168 6.27 16.38 -12.35
N GLU A 169 7.21 16.09 -11.45
CA GLU A 169 8.06 14.92 -11.52
C GLU A 169 7.26 13.62 -11.36
N ASN A 170 6.36 13.57 -10.36
CA ASN A 170 5.65 12.35 -10.00
C ASN A 170 4.53 11.99 -10.97
N ILE A 171 3.88 12.96 -11.65
CA ILE A 171 2.86 12.67 -12.67
C ILE A 171 3.47 12.21 -13.99
N ALA A 172 4.73 12.54 -14.27
CA ALA A 172 5.37 12.24 -15.56
C ALA A 172 5.32 10.75 -15.90
N ASP A 173 5.56 9.90 -14.92
CA ASP A 173 5.59 8.44 -15.03
C ASP A 173 4.25 7.78 -14.62
N PHE A 174 3.25 8.55 -14.26
CA PHE A 174 1.94 8.06 -13.83
C PHE A 174 0.95 8.01 -14.99
N SER A 175 -0.09 7.14 -14.86
CA SER A 175 -1.21 7.03 -15.80
C SER A 175 -1.82 8.40 -16.14
N ALA A 176 -1.79 8.79 -17.39
CA ALA A 176 -2.45 10.00 -17.86
C ALA A 176 -3.96 9.93 -17.62
N THR A 177 -4.59 8.81 -17.95
CA THR A 177 -6.02 8.58 -17.72
C THR A 177 -6.37 8.70 -16.24
N GLY A 178 -5.59 8.06 -15.37
CA GLY A 178 -5.78 8.14 -13.92
C GLY A 178 -5.57 9.56 -13.38
N TYR A 179 -4.50 10.23 -13.81
CA TYR A 179 -4.18 11.57 -13.36
C TYR A 179 -5.26 12.59 -13.74
N PHE A 180 -5.68 12.63 -15.01
CA PHE A 180 -6.72 13.59 -15.44
C PHE A 180 -8.07 13.31 -14.79
N PHE A 181 -8.43 12.05 -14.60
CA PHE A 181 -9.61 11.68 -13.82
C PHE A 181 -9.52 12.20 -12.38
N GLY A 182 -8.41 11.96 -11.70
CA GLY A 182 -8.20 12.43 -10.33
C GLY A 182 -8.16 13.95 -10.21
N LYS A 183 -7.53 14.65 -11.19
CA LYS A 183 -7.49 16.10 -11.28
C LYS A 183 -8.89 16.70 -11.41
N GLU A 184 -9.75 16.09 -12.25
CA GLU A 184 -11.12 16.51 -12.42
C GLU A 184 -11.98 16.27 -11.17
N LEU A 185 -11.82 15.12 -10.52
CA LEU A 185 -12.46 14.85 -9.24
C LEU A 185 -12.04 15.87 -8.18
N TYR A 186 -10.74 16.13 -8.06
CA TYR A 186 -10.22 17.09 -7.08
C TYR A 186 -10.81 18.49 -7.30
N LYS A 187 -10.89 18.96 -8.54
CA LYS A 187 -11.46 20.27 -8.87
C LYS A 187 -12.94 20.37 -8.51
N ASN A 188 -13.70 19.30 -8.71
CA ASN A 188 -15.14 19.31 -8.47
C ASN A 188 -15.50 19.05 -7.00
N LEU A 189 -14.74 18.23 -6.29
CA LEU A 189 -15.06 17.81 -4.93
C LEU A 189 -14.32 18.63 -3.86
N GLY A 190 -13.13 19.15 -4.19
CA GLY A 190 -12.29 19.91 -3.25
C GLY A 190 -11.73 19.08 -2.11
N ILE A 191 -11.68 17.74 -2.23
CA ILE A 191 -11.22 16.81 -1.21
C ILE A 191 -9.99 16.04 -1.68
N PRO A 192 -9.19 15.44 -0.77
CA PRO A 192 -8.05 14.62 -1.15
C PRO A 192 -8.45 13.44 -2.06
N ILE A 193 -7.61 13.14 -3.06
CA ILE A 193 -7.80 12.04 -4.01
C ILE A 193 -6.57 11.14 -3.98
N GLY A 194 -6.76 9.86 -3.70
CA GLY A 194 -5.76 8.81 -3.81
C GLY A 194 -5.96 8.01 -5.10
N LEU A 195 -4.94 7.92 -5.93
CA LEU A 195 -4.94 7.16 -7.17
C LEU A 195 -3.95 6.01 -7.05
N ILE A 196 -4.44 4.78 -7.22
CA ILE A 196 -3.63 3.57 -7.21
C ILE A 196 -3.58 3.07 -8.65
N GLU A 197 -2.43 3.20 -9.30
CA GLU A 197 -2.21 2.68 -10.64
C GLU A 197 -1.78 1.22 -10.56
N SER A 198 -2.56 0.33 -11.19
CA SER A 198 -2.26 -1.09 -11.35
C SER A 198 -2.73 -1.52 -12.75
N CYS A 199 -1.86 -1.34 -13.73
CA CYS A 199 -2.17 -1.60 -15.13
C CYS A 199 -0.98 -2.24 -15.84
N TRP A 200 -1.25 -2.94 -16.96
CA TRP A 200 -0.21 -3.57 -17.76
C TRP A 200 -0.65 -3.70 -19.23
N GLY A 201 0.01 -2.97 -20.11
CA GLY A 201 -0.27 -2.98 -21.54
C GLY A 201 -0.04 -4.35 -22.18
N GLY A 202 -0.92 -4.69 -23.12
CA GLY A 202 -0.85 -5.98 -23.83
C GLY A 202 -1.43 -7.16 -23.08
N THR A 203 -1.96 -6.97 -21.87
CA THR A 203 -2.60 -8.07 -21.12
C THR A 203 -4.04 -8.30 -21.56
N TYR A 204 -4.52 -9.53 -21.41
CA TYR A 204 -5.91 -9.93 -21.64
C TYR A 204 -6.73 -9.74 -20.35
N ALA A 205 -8.05 -9.57 -20.48
CA ALA A 205 -8.95 -9.43 -19.34
C ALA A 205 -8.87 -10.61 -18.36
N GLU A 206 -8.61 -11.80 -18.87
CA GLU A 206 -8.46 -13.04 -18.12
C GLU A 206 -7.29 -12.98 -17.12
N SER A 207 -6.23 -12.25 -17.46
CA SER A 207 -5.07 -12.06 -16.56
C SER A 207 -5.41 -11.24 -15.30
N TRP A 208 -6.54 -10.54 -15.32
CA TRP A 208 -7.05 -9.70 -14.23
C TRP A 208 -8.26 -10.31 -13.52
N THR A 209 -8.64 -11.55 -13.92
CA THR A 209 -9.82 -12.24 -13.41
C THR A 209 -9.38 -13.43 -12.58
N SER A 210 -9.98 -13.61 -11.40
CA SER A 210 -9.64 -14.74 -10.53
C SER A 210 -9.99 -16.08 -11.19
N THR A 211 -9.26 -17.13 -10.82
CA THR A 211 -9.52 -18.49 -11.30
C THR A 211 -10.94 -18.95 -10.99
N GLU A 212 -11.47 -18.57 -9.82
CA GLU A 212 -12.84 -18.87 -9.41
C GLU A 212 -13.84 -18.25 -10.38
N ALA A 213 -13.72 -16.95 -10.68
CA ALA A 213 -14.60 -16.27 -11.60
C ALA A 213 -14.50 -16.81 -13.04
N LEU A 214 -13.29 -17.11 -13.51
CA LEU A 214 -13.08 -17.72 -14.82
C LEU A 214 -13.69 -19.12 -14.90
N SER A 215 -13.65 -19.92 -13.83
CA SER A 215 -14.20 -21.28 -13.81
C SER A 215 -15.73 -21.31 -13.95
N GLU A 216 -16.42 -20.23 -13.66
CA GLU A 216 -17.87 -20.09 -13.88
C GLU A 216 -18.24 -19.92 -15.36
N MET A 217 -17.26 -19.49 -16.19
CA MET A 217 -17.46 -19.30 -17.62
C MET A 217 -17.19 -20.61 -18.38
N PRO A 218 -18.16 -21.13 -19.18
CA PRO A 218 -18.01 -22.42 -19.88
C PRO A 218 -16.74 -22.52 -20.74
N TYR A 219 -16.33 -21.41 -21.36
CA TYR A 219 -15.15 -21.34 -22.23
C TYR A 219 -13.84 -21.61 -21.50
N PHE A 220 -13.75 -21.29 -20.20
CA PHE A 220 -12.53 -21.42 -19.41
C PHE A 220 -12.48 -22.67 -18.53
N ARG A 221 -13.60 -23.40 -18.38
CA ARG A 221 -13.67 -24.61 -17.52
C ARG A 221 -12.64 -25.67 -17.85
N ASP A 222 -12.30 -25.83 -19.13
CA ASP A 222 -11.38 -26.86 -19.62
C ASP A 222 -9.93 -26.39 -19.77
N ARG A 223 -9.65 -25.11 -19.54
CA ARG A 223 -8.30 -24.55 -19.63
C ARG A 223 -7.61 -24.65 -18.27
N LYS A 224 -6.67 -25.61 -18.17
CA LYS A 224 -5.86 -25.84 -16.95
C LYS A 224 -4.83 -24.76 -16.65
N SER A 225 -4.65 -23.76 -17.50
CA SER A 225 -3.74 -22.63 -17.29
C SER A 225 -4.18 -21.44 -18.12
N VAL A 226 -4.61 -20.40 -17.45
CA VAL A 226 -4.74 -19.03 -17.96
C VAL A 226 -3.77 -18.17 -17.15
N VAL A 227 -2.50 -18.45 -17.29
CA VAL A 227 -1.41 -17.61 -16.73
C VAL A 227 -0.30 -17.57 -17.78
#